data_a3f4bd4a297bbd246bcf5e7ea7d6736b
#
_entry.id   a3f4bd4a297bbd246bcf5e7ea7d6736b
#
_cell.length_a   1.000
_cell.length_b   1.000
_cell.length_c   1.000
_cell.angle_alpha   90.00
_cell.angle_beta   90.00
_cell.angle_gamma   90.00
#
_symmetry.space_group_name_H-M   'P 1'
#
loop_
_entity.id
_entity.type
_entity.pdbx_description
1 polymer ?
#
loop_
_entity_poly.entity_id
_entity_poly.type
_entity_poly.pdbx_seq_one_letter_code
_entity_poly.pdbx_strand_id
1 'polypeptide(L)'
;MPRVEDQRSNAANQRPSAAGQRHQRPVRRGAASSQPSQTMRAQAQKQGQPSQQMPVVQNVRGNDASAYSRANYQRSVSDAHKASPTNASTYQAARYLGNNNHAPKQKANFFTRNSLIAVAVVAVIAVVGVFAFNNWMGSKEVEVTLNGDQVTISGAERSVGGLLDNNVVSVTPGNYVAVDGSTIRQGDGTRCTAKVNGNETTDMGLHLNGGDKIEISNGTDITEPYTDSDPQPIAHKTELKGVGAVHLYNNNAQDGEQVTRTGKESGITATVTTKEPVDNIVQYYNVNSNGDKVIALTFDDGPWDQQTDEILDILQENGAKATFFTVGQCISGHEAELKRAAEMGCEIGTHTWDHAEGSGQGVSLIKMSTQERKDEVTKGLQAITDATGQQASTIFRCPGGNFDTSVATDLDGLVTAEIGWNVDTTDWKRPGADVIAQRIQSAGPGNIILMHDGGGDRSQTVAGLKQALPKLREQGYSFITVQELIEKYPYQEGQSN
;
A
#
# COMPACT_ATOMS: atom_id res chain seq x y z
N MET A 1 -57.30 -30.41 7.05
CA MET A 1 -58.22 -30.87 8.16
C MET A 1 -58.23 -32.38 8.18
N PRO A 2 -58.19 -33.05 9.35
CA PRO A 2 -58.09 -32.57 10.74
C PRO A 2 -56.75 -32.91 11.39
N ARG A 3 -56.28 -32.21 12.27
CA ARG A 3 -56.18 -32.02 13.73
C ARG A 3 -56.52 -33.25 14.59
N VAL A 4 -55.60 -33.59 15.54
CA VAL A 4 -55.77 -34.02 16.93
C VAL A 4 -54.35 -34.00 17.54
N GLU A 5 -53.96 -33.10 18.41
CA GLU A 5 -54.01 -32.98 19.88
C GLU A 5 -53.34 -34.17 20.60
N ASP A 6 -52.25 -33.91 21.24
CA ASP A 6 -51.95 -33.41 22.62
C ASP A 6 -52.08 -34.50 23.67
N GLN A 7 -50.97 -34.83 24.35
CA GLN A 7 -51.05 -35.09 25.82
C GLN A 7 -49.63 -35.05 26.46
N ARG A 8 -49.55 -34.14 27.39
CA ARG A 8 -48.50 -34.02 28.42
C ARG A 8 -48.59 -35.16 29.42
N SER A 9 -47.50 -35.57 30.04
CA SER A 9 -47.47 -35.83 31.48
C SER A 9 -46.06 -35.69 32.07
N ASN A 10 -46.04 -34.90 33.12
CA ASN A 10 -45.00 -34.66 34.14
C ASN A 10 -44.72 -35.89 35.01
N ALA A 11 -43.47 -35.99 35.48
CA ALA A 11 -43.06 -36.37 36.86
C ALA A 11 -41.51 -36.22 36.92
N ALA A 12 -40.93 -35.32 37.56
CA ALA A 12 -40.72 -34.92 38.96
C ALA A 12 -39.93 -35.93 39.81
N ASN A 13 -38.75 -35.47 40.23
CA ASN A 13 -38.07 -35.67 41.52
C ASN A 13 -37.56 -37.06 41.94
N GLN A 14 -36.23 -37.15 42.13
CA GLN A 14 -35.68 -37.29 43.50
C GLN A 14 -34.14 -37.45 43.47
N ARG A 15 -33.47 -36.57 44.17
CA ARG A 15 -32.15 -36.82 44.74
C ARG A 15 -32.26 -37.66 45.99
N PRO A 16 -31.22 -38.40 46.38
CA PRO A 16 -30.74 -38.21 47.76
C PRO A 16 -29.20 -37.91 47.79
N SER A 17 -28.91 -37.09 48.76
CA SER A 17 -27.57 -36.76 49.28
C SER A 17 -27.23 -37.77 50.43
N ALA A 18 -25.91 -37.95 50.64
CA ALA A 18 -25.24 -37.80 51.91
C ALA A 18 -24.05 -38.75 52.13
N ALA A 19 -23.00 -38.14 52.60
CA ALA A 19 -22.03 -38.54 53.64
C ALA A 19 -21.08 -39.71 53.29
N GLY A 20 -19.81 -39.55 53.16
CA GLY A 20 -18.87 -38.96 54.14
C GLY A 20 -18.04 -40.05 54.78
N GLN A 21 -16.77 -40.14 54.46
CA GLN A 21 -15.80 -40.62 55.46
C GLN A 21 -14.36 -40.23 55.04
N ARG A 22 -13.74 -39.49 55.92
CA ARG A 22 -12.32 -39.18 56.02
C ARG A 22 -11.54 -40.43 56.42
N HIS A 23 -10.39 -40.68 55.84
CA HIS A 23 -9.28 -41.32 56.55
C HIS A 23 -7.97 -40.62 56.28
N GLN A 24 -7.24 -40.46 57.36
CA GLN A 24 -6.10 -39.66 57.66
C GLN A 24 -4.78 -40.26 57.10
N ARG A 25 -3.82 -39.37 56.96
CA ARG A 25 -2.36 -39.59 56.82
C ARG A 25 -1.79 -40.52 57.90
N PRO A 26 -0.57 -41.05 57.62
CA PRO A 26 0.50 -40.60 58.51
C PRO A 26 1.76 -40.10 57.79
N VAL A 27 2.31 -39.08 58.43
CA VAL A 27 3.61 -38.49 58.29
C VAL A 27 4.67 -39.45 58.82
N ARG A 28 5.83 -39.58 58.16
CA ARG A 28 7.11 -39.83 58.83
C ARG A 28 8.26 -39.03 58.25
N ARG A 29 8.87 -38.28 59.16
CA ARG A 29 10.11 -37.54 59.08
C ARG A 29 11.30 -38.49 59.01
N GLY A 30 12.36 -38.05 58.38
CA GLY A 30 13.74 -38.57 58.56
C GLY A 30 14.73 -37.62 57.89
N ALA A 31 15.44 -36.87 58.72
CA ALA A 31 16.46 -35.91 58.33
C ALA A 31 17.85 -36.57 58.20
N ALA A 32 18.74 -35.99 57.43
CA ALA A 32 20.14 -35.68 57.72
C ALA A 32 20.89 -35.48 56.38
N SER A 33 21.32 -34.28 56.04
CA SER A 33 22.59 -33.59 56.25
C SER A 33 23.78 -34.26 55.57
N SER A 34 24.33 -33.56 54.58
CA SER A 34 25.73 -33.13 54.54
C SER A 34 26.10 -32.45 53.22
N GLN A 35 26.48 -31.23 53.31
CA GLN A 35 27.44 -30.53 52.43
C GLN A 35 28.86 -30.72 53.09
N PRO A 36 29.97 -30.22 52.53
CA PRO A 36 30.36 -29.87 51.15
C PRO A 36 31.75 -30.45 50.78
N SER A 37 32.17 -30.37 49.54
CA SER A 37 33.61 -30.34 49.26
C SER A 37 33.96 -29.40 48.14
N GLN A 38 34.91 -28.59 48.45
CA GLN A 38 35.52 -27.48 47.73
C GLN A 38 36.53 -27.94 46.67
N THR A 39 36.74 -27.04 45.72
CA THR A 39 38.02 -26.66 45.07
C THR A 39 38.67 -27.61 44.09
N MET A 40 38.75 -27.18 42.82
CA MET A 40 40.05 -27.04 42.15
C MET A 40 40.02 -25.87 41.17
N ARG A 41 40.74 -24.80 41.53
CA ARG A 41 41.28 -23.81 40.62
C ARG A 41 42.47 -24.45 39.88
N ALA A 42 42.49 -24.38 38.56
CA ALA A 42 43.73 -24.52 37.83
C ALA A 42 43.99 -23.25 37.04
N GLN A 43 45.11 -22.64 37.31
CA GLN A 43 45.71 -21.50 36.62
C GLN A 43 46.14 -21.94 35.23
N ALA A 44 45.83 -21.15 34.22
CA ALA A 44 46.52 -21.23 32.93
C ALA A 44 47.27 -19.91 32.71
N GLN A 45 48.56 -20.06 32.54
CA GLN A 45 49.55 -19.04 32.29
C GLN A 45 49.36 -18.40 30.90
N LYS A 46 49.61 -17.11 30.89
CA LYS A 46 49.88 -16.27 29.72
C LYS A 46 51.11 -16.82 28.95
N GLN A 47 50.96 -17.03 27.63
CA GLN A 47 52.06 -16.89 26.70
C GLN A 47 51.64 -16.10 25.48
N GLY A 48 52.56 -15.23 25.09
CA GLY A 48 52.39 -14.03 24.32
C GLY A 48 52.12 -14.27 22.81
N GLN A 49 51.68 -13.16 22.23
CA GLN A 49 51.50 -12.84 20.82
C GLN A 49 52.75 -13.10 19.96
N PRO A 50 52.57 -13.22 18.64
CA PRO A 50 52.77 -12.01 17.87
C PRO A 50 51.66 -11.66 16.87
N SER A 51 51.45 -10.38 16.79
CA SER A 51 50.66 -9.61 15.84
C SER A 51 51.02 -9.96 14.39
N GLN A 52 49.99 -10.35 13.57
CA GLN A 52 50.07 -10.17 12.13
C GLN A 52 49.06 -9.12 11.70
N GLN A 53 49.64 -8.07 11.15
CA GLN A 53 48.95 -6.96 10.50
C GLN A 53 48.15 -7.49 9.29
N MET A 54 46.84 -7.20 9.28
CA MET A 54 46.04 -7.28 8.05
C MET A 54 46.37 -6.10 7.15
N PRO A 55 46.44 -6.31 5.83
CA PRO A 55 46.67 -5.23 4.90
C PRO A 55 45.45 -4.32 4.81
N VAL A 56 45.70 -3.03 4.89
CA VAL A 56 44.77 -1.94 4.61
C VAL A 56 44.38 -2.03 3.14
N VAL A 57 43.13 -2.36 2.87
CA VAL A 57 42.57 -2.20 1.54
C VAL A 57 42.21 -0.73 1.34
N GLN A 58 42.99 -0.09 0.48
CA GLN A 58 42.75 1.27 0.03
C GLN A 58 41.38 1.37 -0.66
N ASN A 59 40.61 2.35 -0.21
CA ASN A 59 39.42 2.87 -0.90
C ASN A 59 39.76 3.23 -2.35
N VAL A 60 39.27 2.44 -3.30
CA VAL A 60 39.12 2.89 -4.67
C VAL A 60 37.76 3.56 -4.78
N ARG A 61 37.77 4.89 -4.82
CA ARG A 61 36.62 5.70 -5.23
C ARG A 61 36.33 5.39 -6.70
N GLY A 62 35.26 4.68 -6.97
CA GLY A 62 34.63 4.58 -8.28
C GLY A 62 33.51 5.62 -8.37
N ASN A 63 33.86 6.83 -8.84
CA ASN A 63 32.89 7.71 -9.49
C ASN A 63 32.57 7.08 -10.83
N ASP A 64 31.31 6.74 -11.08
CA ASP A 64 30.71 6.76 -12.42
C ASP A 64 29.26 6.27 -12.42
N ALA A 65 28.41 6.95 -11.65
CA ALA A 65 26.95 6.79 -11.81
C ALA A 65 26.19 8.13 -11.90
N SER A 66 26.90 9.27 -11.94
CA SER A 66 26.24 10.58 -11.99
C SER A 66 26.33 11.32 -13.33
N ALA A 67 27.00 10.73 -14.33
CA ALA A 67 27.20 11.37 -15.64
C ALA A 67 26.00 11.16 -16.61
N TYR A 68 25.18 10.11 -16.42
CA TYR A 68 24.05 9.83 -17.33
C TYR A 68 22.77 10.60 -17.03
N SER A 69 22.62 11.10 -15.82
CA SER A 69 21.41 11.84 -15.41
C SER A 69 21.46 13.34 -15.70
N ARG A 70 22.67 13.92 -15.80
CA ARG A 70 22.83 15.37 -16.09
C ARG A 70 22.77 15.75 -17.56
N ALA A 71 23.08 14.82 -18.47
CA ALA A 71 23.04 15.10 -19.91
C ALA A 71 21.62 15.17 -20.47
N ASN A 72 20.65 14.46 -19.85
CA ASN A 72 19.25 14.50 -20.29
C ASN A 72 18.46 15.67 -19.70
N TYR A 73 18.90 16.24 -18.58
CA TYR A 73 18.22 17.41 -17.98
C TYR A 73 18.62 18.73 -18.67
N GLN A 74 19.84 18.83 -19.18
CA GLN A 74 20.26 20.02 -19.91
C GLN A 74 19.77 20.07 -21.37
N ARG A 75 19.37 18.93 -21.93
CA ARG A 75 18.78 18.91 -23.29
C ARG A 75 17.32 19.33 -23.33
N SER A 76 16.57 19.14 -22.23
CA SER A 76 15.16 19.57 -22.13
C SER A 76 14.98 21.05 -21.80
N VAL A 77 16.03 21.73 -21.30
CA VAL A 77 15.96 23.16 -20.96
C VAL A 77 16.46 24.06 -22.10
N SER A 78 17.26 23.52 -23.03
CA SER A 78 17.75 24.28 -24.19
C SER A 78 16.74 24.38 -25.33
N ASP A 79 15.76 23.47 -25.41
CA ASP A 79 14.76 23.48 -26.49
C ASP A 79 13.48 24.26 -26.13
N ALA A 80 13.33 24.71 -24.87
CA ALA A 80 12.22 25.55 -24.45
C ALA A 80 12.41 27.05 -24.63
N HIS A 81 13.59 27.51 -25.14
CA HIS A 81 13.90 28.92 -25.32
C HIS A 81 13.98 29.37 -26.79
N LYS A 82 13.42 28.60 -27.74
CA LYS A 82 13.36 28.97 -29.14
C LYS A 82 11.94 29.08 -29.71
N ALA A 83 11.07 29.76 -29.02
CA ALA A 83 9.81 30.20 -29.61
C ALA A 83 9.36 31.48 -28.94
N SER A 84 9.83 32.61 -29.46
CA SER A 84 9.22 33.91 -29.27
C SER A 84 8.84 34.48 -30.61
N PRO A 85 7.62 34.86 -30.86
CA PRO A 85 7.24 35.66 -32.01
C PRO A 85 7.44 37.10 -31.68
N THR A 86 8.37 37.70 -32.36
CA THR A 86 8.52 39.13 -32.41
C THR A 86 7.52 39.75 -33.36
N ASN A 87 6.67 40.62 -32.85
CA ASN A 87 6.09 41.70 -33.62
C ASN A 87 6.41 42.98 -32.90
N ALA A 88 7.44 43.63 -33.30
CA ALA A 88 7.71 45.04 -33.05
C ALA A 88 8.15 45.68 -34.37
N SER A 89 7.21 46.35 -34.98
CA SER A 89 7.44 47.30 -36.06
C SER A 89 8.29 48.45 -35.53
N THR A 90 9.53 48.53 -35.94
CA THR A 90 10.34 49.72 -35.68
C THR A 90 10.70 50.34 -37.00
N TYR A 91 10.33 51.57 -37.13
CA TYR A 91 10.77 52.54 -38.13
C TYR A 91 12.32 52.59 -38.21
N GLN A 92 12.84 52.45 -39.39
CA GLN A 92 14.14 53.06 -39.74
C GLN A 92 14.06 53.66 -41.14
N ALA A 93 14.18 54.98 -41.15
CA ALA A 93 14.37 55.80 -42.33
C ALA A 93 15.79 55.58 -42.91
N ALA A 94 15.87 55.13 -44.13
CA ALA A 94 17.13 55.16 -44.89
C ALA A 94 17.11 56.38 -45.82
N ARG A 95 18.12 57.25 -45.64
CA ARG A 95 18.45 58.34 -46.52
C ARG A 95 18.92 57.80 -47.89
N TYR A 96 18.30 58.31 -48.93
CA TYR A 96 18.95 58.39 -50.24
C TYR A 96 18.76 59.77 -50.83
N LEU A 97 19.88 60.43 -51.04
CA LEU A 97 19.93 61.66 -51.74
C LEU A 97 19.87 61.36 -53.25
N GLY A 98 18.97 61.97 -53.94
CA GLY A 98 18.89 61.96 -55.40
C GLY A 98 18.11 63.19 -55.89
N ASN A 99 18.80 64.18 -56.29
CA ASN A 99 18.40 65.44 -56.87
C ASN A 99 17.69 65.21 -58.21
N ASN A 100 16.45 65.69 -58.38
CA ASN A 100 16.02 66.27 -59.67
C ASN A 100 14.72 67.04 -59.52
N ASN A 101 14.81 68.35 -59.86
CA ASN A 101 13.73 69.30 -59.97
C ASN A 101 12.74 68.89 -61.06
N HIS A 102 11.47 68.83 -60.67
CA HIS A 102 10.31 69.30 -61.42
C HIS A 102 9.06 69.26 -60.53
N ALA A 103 8.60 70.45 -60.15
CA ALA A 103 7.34 70.66 -59.40
C ALA A 103 6.14 70.63 -60.38
N PRO A 104 5.15 69.80 -60.14
CA PRO A 104 3.81 70.06 -60.62
C PRO A 104 3.05 70.81 -59.54
N LYS A 105 2.45 71.89 -59.95
CA LYS A 105 1.53 72.77 -59.17
C LYS A 105 0.42 71.87 -58.55
N GLN A 106 0.43 71.63 -57.25
CA GLN A 106 -0.72 71.15 -56.51
C GLN A 106 -1.75 72.22 -56.41
N LYS A 107 -2.91 71.90 -56.93
CA LYS A 107 -4.13 72.67 -56.65
C LYS A 107 -4.48 72.52 -55.17
N ALA A 108 -4.42 73.58 -54.41
CA ALA A 108 -4.91 73.63 -53.06
C ALA A 108 -6.40 73.29 -53.07
N ASN A 109 -6.76 72.09 -52.56
CA ASN A 109 -8.15 71.83 -52.22
C ASN A 109 -8.46 72.62 -50.94
N PHE A 110 -9.20 73.64 -51.03
CA PHE A 110 -9.83 74.39 -49.97
C PHE A 110 -10.87 73.47 -49.33
N PHE A 111 -10.49 72.71 -48.31
CA PHE A 111 -11.48 72.26 -47.37
C PHE A 111 -12.01 73.41 -46.59
N THR A 112 -13.20 73.81 -46.93
CA THR A 112 -13.86 74.89 -46.23
C THR A 112 -14.08 74.53 -44.78
N ARG A 113 -13.92 75.51 -43.87
CA ARG A 113 -14.13 75.44 -42.43
C ARG A 113 -15.45 74.70 -42.05
N ASN A 114 -16.43 74.77 -42.94
CA ASN A 114 -17.73 74.11 -42.82
C ASN A 114 -17.65 72.56 -43.02
N SER A 115 -16.73 72.06 -43.84
CA SER A 115 -16.54 70.57 -44.04
C SER A 115 -15.91 69.90 -42.84
N LEU A 116 -15.00 70.58 -42.13
CA LEU A 116 -14.39 70.10 -40.90
C LEU A 116 -15.40 70.07 -39.73
N ILE A 117 -16.27 71.09 -39.69
CA ILE A 117 -17.39 71.13 -38.70
C ILE A 117 -18.38 69.98 -38.97
N ALA A 118 -18.72 69.75 -40.24
CA ALA A 118 -19.64 68.64 -40.61
C ALA A 118 -19.06 67.26 -40.25
N VAL A 119 -17.81 67.03 -40.46
CA VAL A 119 -17.13 65.77 -40.08
C VAL A 119 -17.08 65.63 -38.55
N ALA A 120 -16.79 66.69 -37.80
CA ALA A 120 -16.78 66.67 -36.35
C ALA A 120 -18.18 66.40 -35.78
N VAL A 121 -19.21 67.01 -36.37
CA VAL A 121 -20.62 66.81 -35.92
C VAL A 121 -21.08 65.39 -36.22
N VAL A 122 -20.69 64.77 -37.37
CA VAL A 122 -20.99 63.37 -37.70
C VAL A 122 -20.29 62.44 -36.76
N ALA A 123 -19.02 62.74 -36.43
CA ALA A 123 -18.27 61.98 -35.44
C ALA A 123 -18.86 61.97 -34.05
N VAL A 124 -19.33 63.23 -33.60
CA VAL A 124 -20.02 63.39 -32.31
C VAL A 124 -21.36 62.63 -32.29
N ILE A 125 -22.14 62.73 -33.39
CA ILE A 125 -23.40 62.01 -33.50
C ILE A 125 -23.17 60.49 -33.51
N ALA A 126 -22.14 60.03 -34.20
CA ALA A 126 -21.76 58.60 -34.19
C ALA A 126 -21.36 58.12 -32.78
N VAL A 127 -20.52 58.90 -32.05
CA VAL A 127 -20.14 58.59 -30.66
C VAL A 127 -21.35 58.63 -29.72
N VAL A 128 -22.19 59.65 -29.84
CA VAL A 128 -23.45 59.76 -29.05
C VAL A 128 -24.42 58.62 -29.44
N GLY A 129 -24.50 58.31 -30.73
CA GLY A 129 -25.33 57.22 -31.21
C GLY A 129 -24.85 55.85 -30.70
N VAL A 130 -23.57 55.61 -30.71
CA VAL A 130 -22.98 54.38 -30.15
C VAL A 130 -23.19 54.34 -28.62
N PHE A 131 -23.02 55.48 -27.94
CA PHE A 131 -23.25 55.56 -26.49
C PHE A 131 -24.73 55.35 -26.14
N ALA A 132 -25.65 55.99 -26.90
CA ALA A 132 -27.10 55.83 -26.74
C ALA A 132 -27.54 54.38 -27.08
N PHE A 133 -26.95 53.78 -28.12
CA PHE A 133 -27.23 52.41 -28.52
C PHE A 133 -26.73 51.41 -27.50
N ASN A 134 -25.52 51.61 -26.97
CA ASN A 134 -24.98 50.77 -25.89
C ASN A 134 -25.81 50.91 -24.60
N ASN A 135 -26.23 52.12 -24.25
CA ASN A 135 -27.08 52.36 -23.09
C ASN A 135 -28.48 51.74 -23.29
N TRP A 136 -29.03 51.81 -24.52
CA TRP A 136 -30.32 51.22 -24.86
C TRP A 136 -30.24 49.68 -24.90
N MET A 137 -29.14 49.10 -25.43
CA MET A 137 -28.89 47.67 -25.38
C MET A 137 -28.67 47.15 -23.97
N GLY A 138 -27.96 47.95 -23.13
CA GLY A 138 -27.73 47.62 -21.71
C GLY A 138 -29.01 47.68 -20.84
N SER A 139 -30.03 48.45 -21.27
CA SER A 139 -31.29 48.59 -20.53
C SER A 139 -32.32 47.48 -20.83
N LYS A 140 -32.05 46.57 -21.79
CA LYS A 140 -32.97 45.47 -22.06
C LYS A 140 -32.92 44.42 -20.97
N GLU A 141 -34.10 44.02 -20.53
CA GLU A 141 -34.25 42.88 -19.62
C GLU A 141 -33.89 41.59 -20.34
N VAL A 142 -33.20 40.67 -19.66
CA VAL A 142 -32.90 39.32 -20.12
C VAL A 142 -33.17 38.34 -18.99
N GLU A 143 -33.66 37.15 -19.35
CA GLU A 143 -33.82 36.05 -18.39
C GLU A 143 -32.56 35.19 -18.35
N VAL A 144 -32.07 34.89 -17.17
CA VAL A 144 -30.92 34.00 -16.90
C VAL A 144 -31.29 33.00 -15.82
N THR A 145 -30.55 31.91 -15.74
CA THR A 145 -30.68 30.98 -14.62
C THR A 145 -29.56 31.26 -13.61
N LEU A 146 -29.91 31.78 -12.43
CA LEU A 146 -28.96 32.10 -11.35
C LEU A 146 -29.14 31.10 -10.20
N ASN A 147 -28.12 30.32 -9.90
CA ASN A 147 -28.14 29.26 -8.86
C ASN A 147 -29.33 28.30 -8.96
N GLY A 148 -29.82 28.06 -10.18
CA GLY A 148 -30.96 27.19 -10.46
C GLY A 148 -32.30 27.90 -10.65
N ASP A 149 -32.41 29.18 -10.22
CA ASP A 149 -33.62 29.97 -10.32
C ASP A 149 -33.62 30.86 -11.56
N GLN A 150 -34.80 31.06 -12.18
CA GLN A 150 -34.98 32.01 -13.29
C GLN A 150 -35.06 33.42 -12.74
N VAL A 151 -34.15 34.27 -13.22
CA VAL A 151 -34.05 35.68 -12.78
C VAL A 151 -34.01 36.59 -14.00
N THR A 152 -34.79 37.66 -13.95
CA THR A 152 -34.73 38.74 -14.94
C THR A 152 -33.72 39.79 -14.50
N ILE A 153 -32.73 40.07 -15.33
CA ILE A 153 -31.66 41.05 -15.06
C ILE A 153 -31.59 42.10 -16.15
N SER A 154 -31.19 43.30 -15.78
CA SER A 154 -31.12 44.42 -16.71
C SER A 154 -30.01 45.42 -16.34
N GLY A 155 -29.62 46.26 -17.26
CA GLY A 155 -28.69 47.37 -17.01
C GLY A 155 -27.38 46.91 -16.35
N ALA A 156 -27.13 47.45 -15.17
CA ALA A 156 -25.91 47.20 -14.40
C ALA A 156 -25.83 45.76 -13.86
N GLU A 157 -26.93 45.02 -13.77
CA GLU A 157 -27.00 43.64 -13.30
C GLU A 157 -26.47 42.64 -14.34
N ARG A 158 -26.28 43.08 -15.59
CA ARG A 158 -25.85 42.24 -16.70
C ARG A 158 -24.34 41.91 -16.70
N SER A 159 -23.79 41.75 -15.53
CA SER A 159 -22.43 41.19 -15.33
C SER A 159 -22.35 40.42 -14.02
N VAL A 160 -21.36 39.55 -13.88
CA VAL A 160 -21.15 38.81 -12.64
C VAL A 160 -21.00 39.73 -11.43
N GLY A 161 -20.18 40.80 -11.56
CA GLY A 161 -20.05 41.84 -10.53
C GLY A 161 -21.35 42.63 -10.31
N GLY A 162 -22.07 42.90 -11.38
CA GLY A 162 -23.35 43.61 -11.31
C GLY A 162 -24.42 42.85 -10.50
N LEU A 163 -24.48 41.53 -10.61
CA LEU A 163 -25.38 40.72 -9.79
C LEU A 163 -25.08 40.87 -8.29
N LEU A 164 -23.81 40.98 -7.93
CA LEU A 164 -23.36 41.14 -6.54
C LEU A 164 -23.61 42.61 -6.06
N ASP A 165 -23.21 43.59 -6.86
CA ASP A 165 -23.26 45.01 -6.49
C ASP A 165 -24.69 45.54 -6.36
N ASN A 166 -25.63 44.94 -7.11
CA ASN A 166 -27.07 45.28 -7.03
C ASN A 166 -27.85 44.33 -6.10
N ASN A 167 -27.18 43.48 -5.33
CA ASN A 167 -27.77 42.52 -4.39
C ASN A 167 -28.78 41.54 -5.02
N VAL A 168 -28.63 41.23 -6.31
CA VAL A 168 -29.40 40.15 -6.96
C VAL A 168 -29.03 38.80 -6.35
N VAL A 169 -27.76 38.64 -5.97
CA VAL A 169 -27.27 37.54 -5.18
C VAL A 169 -26.37 38.05 -4.05
N SER A 170 -26.51 37.47 -2.87
CA SER A 170 -25.66 37.77 -1.71
C SER A 170 -24.64 36.66 -1.49
N VAL A 171 -23.38 37.03 -1.28
CA VAL A 171 -22.28 36.12 -0.96
C VAL A 171 -21.52 36.63 0.26
N THR A 172 -20.93 35.68 0.98
CA THR A 172 -19.99 36.00 2.05
C THR A 172 -18.57 35.82 1.50
N PRO A 173 -17.72 36.85 1.54
CA PRO A 173 -16.33 36.69 1.14
C PRO A 173 -15.61 35.69 2.07
N GLY A 174 -14.63 34.99 1.54
CA GLY A 174 -13.72 34.18 2.35
C GLY A 174 -12.83 35.04 3.25
N ASN A 175 -12.07 34.41 4.12
CA ASN A 175 -11.16 35.08 5.04
C ASN A 175 -9.71 34.94 4.55
N TYR A 176 -8.82 35.74 5.06
CA TYR A 176 -7.39 35.52 5.01
C TYR A 176 -7.02 34.76 6.28
N VAL A 177 -6.48 33.55 6.10
CA VAL A 177 -6.30 32.60 7.20
C VAL A 177 -4.83 32.20 7.37
N ALA A 178 -4.47 31.84 8.60
CA ALA A 178 -3.19 31.23 8.93
C ALA A 178 -3.11 29.80 8.40
N VAL A 179 -1.94 29.19 8.48
CA VAL A 179 -1.66 27.83 7.99
C VAL A 179 -2.45 26.74 8.73
N ASP A 180 -2.98 27.04 9.92
CA ASP A 180 -3.85 26.14 10.70
C ASP A 180 -5.35 26.38 10.44
N GLY A 181 -5.69 27.30 9.51
CA GLY A 181 -7.06 27.71 9.19
C GLY A 181 -7.64 28.79 10.10
N SER A 182 -6.92 29.26 11.12
CA SER A 182 -7.40 30.35 11.98
C SER A 182 -7.45 31.68 11.21
N THR A 183 -8.49 32.47 11.43
CA THR A 183 -8.70 33.74 10.71
C THR A 183 -7.72 34.81 11.17
N ILE A 184 -6.91 35.31 10.26
CA ILE A 184 -6.04 36.50 10.46
C ILE A 184 -6.82 37.77 10.17
N ARG A 185 -7.51 37.81 9.03
CA ARG A 185 -8.37 38.96 8.62
C ARG A 185 -9.66 38.46 8.02
N GLN A 186 -10.78 38.92 8.58
CA GLN A 186 -12.10 38.52 8.12
C GLN A 186 -12.43 39.22 6.79
N GLY A 187 -12.96 38.47 5.82
CA GLY A 187 -13.42 38.99 4.54
C GLY A 187 -12.31 39.30 3.53
N ASP A 188 -11.03 39.05 3.85
CA ASP A 188 -9.88 39.32 2.98
C ASP A 188 -9.53 38.12 2.07
N GLY A 189 -10.39 37.09 2.00
CA GLY A 189 -10.30 36.01 1.04
C GLY A 189 -10.85 36.40 -0.35
N THR A 190 -11.23 35.41 -1.16
CA THR A 190 -11.88 35.71 -2.44
C THR A 190 -13.29 36.25 -2.19
N ARG A 191 -13.77 37.17 -3.05
CA ARG A 191 -15.12 37.78 -2.93
C ARG A 191 -16.21 36.72 -3.12
N CYS A 192 -16.06 35.90 -4.16
CA CYS A 192 -16.97 34.80 -4.53
C CYS A 192 -16.29 33.87 -5.50
N THR A 193 -16.90 32.72 -5.75
CA THR A 193 -16.60 31.88 -6.91
C THR A 193 -17.77 31.98 -7.89
N ALA A 194 -17.47 32.06 -9.20
CA ALA A 194 -18.52 32.23 -10.22
C ALA A 194 -18.26 31.26 -11.39
N LYS A 195 -19.34 30.66 -11.90
CA LYS A 195 -19.36 29.90 -13.15
C LYS A 195 -20.44 30.44 -14.06
N VAL A 196 -20.11 30.56 -15.35
CA VAL A 196 -21.07 30.94 -16.38
C VAL A 196 -21.08 29.82 -17.44
N ASN A 197 -22.23 29.24 -17.64
CA ASN A 197 -22.42 28.09 -18.55
C ASN A 197 -21.45 26.93 -18.26
N GLY A 198 -21.18 26.65 -16.96
CA GLY A 198 -20.30 25.59 -16.48
C GLY A 198 -18.81 25.96 -16.47
N ASN A 199 -18.40 27.12 -17.01
CA ASN A 199 -17.03 27.58 -17.02
C ASN A 199 -16.75 28.52 -15.86
N GLU A 200 -15.69 28.25 -15.10
CA GLU A 200 -15.24 29.15 -14.02
C GLU A 200 -14.76 30.48 -14.59
N THR A 201 -15.09 31.57 -13.90
CA THR A 201 -14.64 32.93 -14.26
C THR A 201 -14.25 33.73 -13.03
N THR A 202 -13.18 34.52 -13.19
CA THR A 202 -12.74 35.54 -12.26
C THR A 202 -13.07 36.96 -12.80
N ASP A 203 -13.57 37.03 -14.04
CA ASP A 203 -13.95 38.29 -14.66
C ASP A 203 -15.32 38.77 -14.15
N MET A 204 -15.28 39.65 -13.17
CA MET A 204 -16.48 40.24 -12.62
C MET A 204 -17.22 41.16 -13.64
N GLY A 205 -16.53 41.62 -14.68
CA GLY A 205 -17.11 42.40 -15.77
C GLY A 205 -17.73 41.56 -16.89
N LEU A 206 -17.65 40.23 -16.82
CA LEU A 206 -18.18 39.33 -17.84
C LEU A 206 -19.64 39.60 -18.10
N HIS A 207 -19.97 39.99 -19.34
CA HIS A 207 -21.31 40.33 -19.75
C HIS A 207 -22.21 39.09 -19.84
N LEU A 208 -23.40 39.16 -19.23
CA LEU A 208 -24.37 38.11 -19.17
C LEU A 208 -25.46 38.29 -20.27
N ASN A 209 -25.77 37.19 -20.94
CA ASN A 209 -26.76 37.17 -22.03
C ASN A 209 -27.99 36.37 -21.59
N GLY A 210 -29.09 36.58 -22.28
CA GLY A 210 -30.30 35.80 -22.04
C GLY A 210 -30.07 34.31 -22.27
N GLY A 211 -30.52 33.51 -21.32
CA GLY A 211 -30.35 32.07 -21.31
C GLY A 211 -29.06 31.57 -20.63
N ASP A 212 -28.16 32.44 -20.18
CA ASP A 212 -26.96 32.03 -19.45
C ASP A 212 -27.32 31.33 -18.13
N LYS A 213 -26.55 30.27 -17.81
CA LYS A 213 -26.60 29.59 -16.53
C LYS A 213 -25.45 30.10 -15.66
N ILE A 214 -25.77 30.67 -14.52
CA ILE A 214 -24.85 31.38 -13.66
C ILE A 214 -24.89 30.67 -12.29
N GLU A 215 -23.76 30.26 -11.80
CA GLU A 215 -23.59 29.74 -10.44
C GLU A 215 -22.63 30.67 -9.70
N ILE A 216 -23.12 31.30 -8.63
CA ILE A 216 -22.31 32.18 -7.76
C ILE A 216 -22.40 31.63 -6.34
N SER A 217 -21.25 31.34 -5.76
CA SER A 217 -21.10 30.81 -4.40
C SER A 217 -20.29 31.77 -3.53
N ASN A 218 -20.30 31.55 -2.22
CA ASN A 218 -19.46 32.28 -1.29
C ASN A 218 -17.99 32.27 -1.70
N GLY A 219 -17.25 33.25 -1.25
CA GLY A 219 -15.80 33.30 -1.42
C GLY A 219 -15.10 32.18 -0.66
N THR A 220 -13.87 31.94 -1.03
CA THR A 220 -12.98 30.95 -0.39
C THR A 220 -11.91 31.66 0.42
N ASP A 221 -11.44 30.98 1.48
CA ASP A 221 -10.34 31.49 2.27
C ASP A 221 -9.04 31.52 1.47
N ILE A 222 -8.19 32.48 1.76
CA ILE A 222 -6.83 32.58 1.22
C ILE A 222 -5.86 32.35 2.37
N THR A 223 -5.04 31.30 2.26
CA THR A 223 -3.99 31.03 3.25
C THR A 223 -2.82 31.99 3.05
N GLU A 224 -2.29 32.48 4.15
CA GLU A 224 -1.09 33.31 4.15
C GLU A 224 0.10 32.63 3.46
N PRO A 225 1.10 33.37 2.95
CA PRO A 225 2.36 32.79 2.49
C PRO A 225 3.04 32.02 3.63
N TYR A 226 3.63 30.89 3.33
CA TYR A 226 4.25 30.00 4.31
C TYR A 226 5.61 29.46 3.86
N THR A 227 6.28 28.77 4.77
CA THR A 227 7.45 27.94 4.52
C THR A 227 7.22 26.57 5.15
N ASP A 228 7.64 25.53 4.43
CA ASP A 228 7.57 24.16 4.93
C ASP A 228 8.95 23.71 5.44
N SER A 229 8.97 22.88 6.49
CA SER A 229 10.16 22.16 6.94
C SER A 229 10.57 21.07 5.96
N ASP A 230 11.71 20.43 6.20
CA ASP A 230 12.02 19.16 5.54
C ASP A 230 10.92 18.12 5.84
N PRO A 231 10.54 17.30 4.83
CA PRO A 231 9.54 16.25 5.00
C PRO A 231 9.94 15.25 6.09
N GLN A 232 8.96 14.85 6.90
CA GLN A 232 9.09 13.80 7.90
C GLN A 232 8.21 12.62 7.49
N PRO A 233 8.68 11.37 7.64
CA PRO A 233 7.88 10.21 7.26
C PRO A 233 6.68 10.02 8.20
N ILE A 234 5.58 9.56 7.64
CA ILE A 234 4.43 9.01 8.34
C ILE A 234 4.47 7.50 8.07
N ALA A 235 4.78 6.71 9.10
CA ALA A 235 4.83 5.26 8.93
C ALA A 235 3.46 4.73 8.50
N HIS A 236 3.46 3.84 7.49
CA HIS A 236 2.28 3.06 7.14
C HIS A 236 1.93 2.06 8.26
N LYS A 237 0.71 1.57 8.28
CA LYS A 237 0.23 0.55 9.22
C LYS A 237 0.13 -0.79 8.53
N THR A 238 0.12 -1.85 9.33
CA THR A 238 -0.19 -3.19 8.86
C THR A 238 -1.54 -3.63 9.42
N GLU A 239 -2.42 -4.09 8.55
CA GLU A 239 -3.73 -4.65 8.91
C GLU A 239 -3.83 -6.11 8.48
N LEU A 240 -4.28 -6.98 9.38
CA LEU A 240 -4.61 -8.37 9.11
C LEU A 240 -6.12 -8.47 8.82
N LYS A 241 -6.51 -8.91 7.62
CA LYS A 241 -7.92 -8.93 7.18
C LYS A 241 -8.37 -10.31 6.75
N GLY A 242 -9.55 -10.72 7.20
CA GLY A 242 -10.16 -11.99 6.83
C GLY A 242 -9.77 -13.16 7.73
N VAL A 243 -10.02 -14.38 7.26
CA VAL A 243 -9.62 -15.64 7.88
C VAL A 243 -9.26 -16.65 6.79
N GLY A 244 -8.33 -17.56 7.07
CA GLY A 244 -7.95 -18.59 6.09
C GLY A 244 -6.52 -19.05 6.29
N ALA A 245 -6.08 -19.97 5.43
CA ALA A 245 -4.75 -20.58 5.49
C ALA A 245 -3.68 -19.83 4.69
N VAL A 246 -4.05 -18.92 3.81
CA VAL A 246 -3.11 -18.08 3.07
C VAL A 246 -3.20 -16.66 3.62
N HIS A 247 -2.07 -16.08 4.02
CA HIS A 247 -1.93 -14.74 4.54
C HIS A 247 -1.10 -13.92 3.55
N LEU A 248 -1.76 -13.40 2.52
CA LEU A 248 -1.14 -12.76 1.36
C LEU A 248 -0.89 -11.27 1.63
N TYR A 249 0.35 -10.83 1.45
CA TYR A 249 0.73 -9.42 1.52
C TYR A 249 0.35 -8.68 0.25
N ASN A 250 -0.12 -7.43 0.37
CA ASN A 250 -0.42 -6.61 -0.80
C ASN A 250 0.85 -6.04 -1.48
N ASN A 251 1.99 -6.02 -0.78
CA ASN A 251 3.32 -5.61 -1.25
C ASN A 251 3.38 -4.23 -1.92
N ASN A 252 2.48 -3.31 -1.59
CA ASN A 252 2.44 -1.95 -2.12
C ASN A 252 2.39 -0.87 -1.03
N ALA A 253 2.71 -1.25 0.22
CA ALA A 253 2.79 -0.33 1.33
C ALA A 253 3.84 0.75 1.11
N GLN A 254 3.53 1.97 1.50
CA GLN A 254 4.43 3.12 1.38
C GLN A 254 4.24 4.06 2.55
N ASP A 255 5.35 4.56 3.09
CA ASP A 255 5.28 5.64 4.04
C ASP A 255 4.72 6.92 3.40
N GLY A 256 3.91 7.62 4.17
CA GLY A 256 3.48 8.96 3.86
C GLY A 256 4.54 10.00 4.23
N GLU A 257 4.22 11.26 3.98
CA GLU A 257 5.08 12.39 4.33
C GLU A 257 4.26 13.51 4.95
N GLN A 258 4.82 14.18 5.92
CA GLN A 258 4.28 15.38 6.53
C GLN A 258 5.34 16.46 6.67
N VAL A 259 4.90 17.69 6.67
CA VAL A 259 5.76 18.86 6.90
C VAL A 259 5.19 19.72 8.03
N THR A 260 6.07 20.43 8.72
CA THR A 260 5.64 21.54 9.58
C THR A 260 5.62 22.81 8.75
N ARG A 261 4.41 23.32 8.48
CA ARG A 261 4.16 24.56 7.75
C ARG A 261 4.17 25.73 8.72
N THR A 262 4.92 26.78 8.41
CA THR A 262 5.00 28.00 9.23
C THR A 262 4.52 29.19 8.44
N GLY A 263 3.49 29.87 8.92
CA GLY A 263 2.97 31.09 8.35
C GLY A 263 3.98 32.22 8.43
N LYS A 264 4.13 32.99 7.33
CA LYS A 264 5.10 34.09 7.29
C LYS A 264 4.59 35.36 7.97
N GLU A 265 3.31 35.52 8.08
CA GLU A 265 2.67 36.68 8.68
C GLU A 265 2.28 36.41 10.14
N SER A 266 1.60 35.31 10.39
CA SER A 266 1.12 34.95 11.73
C SER A 266 2.20 34.34 12.62
N GLY A 267 3.21 33.68 12.02
CA GLY A 267 4.17 32.81 12.73
C GLY A 267 3.55 31.52 13.28
N ILE A 268 2.28 31.24 12.97
CA ILE A 268 1.59 30.03 13.38
C ILE A 268 2.17 28.83 12.62
N THR A 269 2.23 27.68 13.29
CA THR A 269 2.69 26.42 12.69
C THR A 269 1.57 25.40 12.63
N ALA A 270 1.54 24.61 11.55
CA ALA A 270 0.62 23.50 11.40
C ALA A 270 1.36 22.28 10.81
N THR A 271 1.02 21.08 11.26
CA THR A 271 1.48 19.85 10.59
C THR A 271 0.55 19.55 9.43
N VAL A 272 1.10 19.38 8.25
CA VAL A 272 0.35 19.12 7.02
C VAL A 272 0.86 17.84 6.38
N THR A 273 -0.03 16.88 6.17
CA THR A 273 0.26 15.69 5.37
C THR A 273 0.40 16.08 3.91
N THR A 274 1.56 15.82 3.33
CA THR A 274 1.85 16.10 1.92
C THR A 274 1.72 14.85 1.04
N LYS A 275 1.86 13.68 1.66
CA LYS A 275 1.63 12.37 1.02
C LYS A 275 0.99 11.46 2.04
N GLU A 276 -0.19 10.91 1.72
CA GLU A 276 -0.83 9.92 2.57
C GLU A 276 -0.06 8.59 2.54
N PRO A 277 0.07 7.89 3.68
CA PRO A 277 0.64 6.56 3.69
C PRO A 277 -0.29 5.56 2.99
N VAL A 278 0.30 4.54 2.38
CA VAL A 278 -0.42 3.38 1.85
C VAL A 278 -0.16 2.21 2.79
N ASP A 279 -1.21 1.73 3.45
CA ASP A 279 -1.09 0.69 4.45
C ASP A 279 -0.79 -0.69 3.83
N ASN A 280 -0.01 -1.48 4.56
CA ASN A 280 0.20 -2.90 4.28
C ASN A 280 -1.04 -3.68 4.72
N ILE A 281 -1.64 -4.42 3.79
CA ILE A 281 -2.76 -5.30 4.07
C ILE A 281 -2.30 -6.74 3.87
N VAL A 282 -2.39 -7.53 4.94
CA VAL A 282 -2.20 -8.99 4.86
C VAL A 282 -3.58 -9.63 4.80
N GLN A 283 -3.95 -10.11 3.61
CA GLN A 283 -5.26 -10.68 3.35
C GLN A 283 -5.25 -12.18 3.67
N TYR A 284 -6.07 -12.59 4.63
CA TYR A 284 -6.28 -13.98 5.01
C TYR A 284 -7.44 -14.55 4.18
N TYR A 285 -7.21 -15.70 3.56
CA TYR A 285 -8.26 -16.39 2.81
C TYR A 285 -7.98 -17.89 2.68
N ASN A 286 -9.01 -18.66 2.40
CA ASN A 286 -8.89 -20.04 1.95
C ASN A 286 -8.97 -20.07 0.42
N VAL A 287 -8.14 -20.91 -0.21
CA VAL A 287 -8.13 -21.01 -1.66
C VAL A 287 -9.42 -21.66 -2.14
N ASN A 288 -10.15 -20.97 -3.00
CA ASN A 288 -11.28 -21.54 -3.71
C ASN A 288 -10.81 -22.06 -5.08
N SER A 289 -10.63 -23.37 -5.18
CA SER A 289 -10.18 -24.02 -6.43
C SER A 289 -11.29 -24.18 -7.48
N ASN A 290 -12.48 -23.59 -7.28
CA ASN A 290 -13.63 -23.69 -8.18
C ASN A 290 -14.06 -25.13 -8.49
N GLY A 291 -13.81 -26.05 -7.53
CA GLY A 291 -14.11 -27.47 -7.67
C GLY A 291 -13.03 -28.31 -8.31
N ASP A 292 -11.93 -27.71 -8.76
CA ASP A 292 -10.73 -28.45 -9.19
C ASP A 292 -10.16 -29.23 -8.00
N LYS A 293 -9.94 -30.54 -8.20
CA LYS A 293 -9.39 -31.42 -7.19
C LYS A 293 -7.86 -31.26 -7.09
N VAL A 294 -7.43 -30.18 -6.46
CA VAL A 294 -6.04 -29.84 -6.18
C VAL A 294 -5.83 -29.70 -4.68
N ILE A 295 -4.68 -30.15 -4.20
CA ILE A 295 -4.27 -30.09 -2.78
C ILE A 295 -2.80 -29.64 -2.75
N ALA A 296 -2.44 -28.77 -1.80
CA ALA A 296 -1.06 -28.46 -1.47
C ALA A 296 -0.59 -29.30 -0.27
N LEU A 297 0.38 -30.17 -0.49
CA LEU A 297 1.07 -30.89 0.56
C LEU A 297 2.18 -30.01 1.11
N THR A 298 2.27 -29.83 2.43
CA THR A 298 3.34 -29.04 3.03
C THR A 298 4.04 -29.81 4.14
N PHE A 299 5.36 -29.61 4.24
CA PHE A 299 6.22 -30.27 5.21
C PHE A 299 7.08 -29.23 5.92
N ASP A 300 7.10 -29.29 7.26
CA ASP A 300 7.82 -28.35 8.12
C ASP A 300 9.00 -29.05 8.81
N ASP A 301 9.93 -28.29 9.37
CA ASP A 301 11.06 -28.67 10.23
C ASP A 301 12.23 -29.37 9.55
N GLY A 302 12.10 -29.78 8.29
CA GLY A 302 13.19 -30.43 7.56
C GLY A 302 14.26 -29.44 7.03
N PRO A 303 15.24 -29.95 6.27
CA PRO A 303 15.42 -31.37 5.88
C PRO A 303 15.91 -32.24 7.04
N TRP A 304 15.63 -33.55 6.98
CA TRP A 304 15.96 -34.48 8.06
C TRP A 304 16.43 -35.85 7.51
N ASP A 305 17.42 -36.42 8.19
CA ASP A 305 17.99 -37.72 7.83
C ASP A 305 16.92 -38.74 7.45
N GLN A 306 17.04 -39.35 6.27
CA GLN A 306 16.23 -40.44 5.78
C GLN A 306 14.77 -40.05 5.44
N GLN A 307 14.08 -39.30 6.31
CA GLN A 307 12.66 -39.08 6.19
C GLN A 307 12.31 -38.11 5.03
N THR A 308 13.13 -37.08 4.83
CA THR A 308 12.93 -36.16 3.69
C THR A 308 13.09 -36.93 2.37
N ASP A 309 14.12 -37.80 2.24
CA ASP A 309 14.30 -38.64 1.04
C ASP A 309 13.14 -39.62 0.82
N GLU A 310 12.68 -40.31 1.89
CA GLU A 310 11.53 -41.22 1.79
C GLU A 310 10.26 -40.51 1.37
N ILE A 311 10.03 -39.26 1.81
CA ILE A 311 8.93 -38.43 1.38
C ILE A 311 9.09 -38.06 -0.10
N LEU A 312 10.29 -37.65 -0.54
CA LEU A 312 10.56 -37.33 -1.94
C LEU A 312 10.33 -38.53 -2.86
N ASP A 313 10.70 -39.74 -2.42
CA ASP A 313 10.41 -40.98 -3.16
C ASP A 313 8.91 -41.18 -3.36
N ILE A 314 8.11 -41.02 -2.27
CA ILE A 314 6.66 -41.17 -2.34
C ILE A 314 6.03 -40.08 -3.24
N LEU A 315 6.51 -38.84 -3.16
CA LEU A 315 6.05 -37.76 -4.04
C LEU A 315 6.35 -38.10 -5.51
N GLN A 316 7.55 -38.58 -5.82
CA GLN A 316 7.96 -38.97 -7.16
C GLN A 316 7.12 -40.12 -7.71
N GLU A 317 6.90 -41.18 -6.91
CA GLU A 317 6.05 -42.32 -7.28
C GLU A 317 4.62 -41.92 -7.62
N ASN A 318 4.12 -40.85 -6.97
CA ASN A 318 2.79 -40.36 -7.14
C ASN A 318 2.70 -39.19 -8.15
N GLY A 319 3.80 -38.72 -8.76
CA GLY A 319 3.83 -37.55 -9.63
C GLY A 319 3.32 -36.31 -8.90
N ALA A 320 3.64 -36.19 -7.61
CA ALA A 320 3.19 -35.14 -6.73
C ALA A 320 4.30 -34.09 -6.54
N LYS A 321 3.90 -32.84 -6.40
CA LYS A 321 4.73 -31.76 -5.88
C LYS A 321 4.31 -31.42 -4.46
N ALA A 322 5.20 -30.80 -3.71
CA ALA A 322 4.94 -30.32 -2.34
C ALA A 322 5.67 -29.00 -2.09
N THR A 323 5.36 -28.35 -0.98
CA THR A 323 6.09 -27.22 -0.46
C THR A 323 6.75 -27.60 0.86
N PHE A 324 8.06 -27.39 0.95
CA PHE A 324 8.86 -27.63 2.14
C PHE A 324 9.16 -26.30 2.83
N PHE A 325 8.77 -26.15 4.09
CA PHE A 325 9.14 -25.02 4.92
C PHE A 325 10.32 -25.42 5.79
N THR A 326 11.51 -25.04 5.35
CA THR A 326 12.78 -25.55 5.81
C THR A 326 13.35 -24.71 6.95
N VAL A 327 13.80 -25.37 8.01
CA VAL A 327 14.59 -24.74 9.10
C VAL A 327 16.02 -24.56 8.62
N GLY A 328 16.49 -23.31 8.58
CA GLY A 328 17.81 -22.98 8.00
C GLY A 328 18.97 -23.74 8.62
N GLN A 329 18.97 -23.94 9.96
CA GLN A 329 20.02 -24.69 10.66
C GLN A 329 20.05 -26.20 10.30
N CYS A 330 18.92 -26.74 9.83
CA CYS A 330 18.83 -28.17 9.45
C CYS A 330 19.41 -28.46 8.05
N ILE A 331 19.72 -27.42 7.26
CA ILE A 331 20.19 -27.59 5.88
C ILE A 331 21.59 -28.20 5.79
N SER A 332 22.49 -27.85 6.73
CA SER A 332 23.87 -28.28 6.68
C SER A 332 23.99 -29.80 6.75
N GLY A 333 24.51 -30.40 5.68
CA GLY A 333 24.63 -31.84 5.51
C GLY A 333 23.46 -32.50 4.77
N HIS A 334 22.41 -31.70 4.43
CA HIS A 334 21.20 -32.12 3.73
C HIS A 334 20.93 -31.34 2.44
N GLU A 335 21.97 -30.70 1.89
CA GLU A 335 21.86 -29.91 0.67
C GLU A 335 21.40 -30.74 -0.54
N ALA A 336 21.72 -32.04 -0.53
CA ALA A 336 21.36 -32.96 -1.61
C ALA A 336 19.85 -33.21 -1.67
N GLU A 337 19.19 -33.37 -0.53
CA GLU A 337 17.75 -33.57 -0.40
C GLU A 337 16.99 -32.33 -0.90
N LEU A 338 17.41 -31.13 -0.50
CA LEU A 338 16.80 -29.88 -0.96
C LEU A 338 16.98 -29.65 -2.46
N LYS A 339 18.18 -29.96 -2.98
CA LYS A 339 18.46 -29.88 -4.40
C LYS A 339 17.57 -30.84 -5.19
N ARG A 340 17.41 -32.06 -4.70
CA ARG A 340 16.51 -33.06 -5.29
C ARG A 340 15.06 -32.58 -5.26
N ALA A 341 14.60 -32.03 -4.13
CA ALA A 341 13.25 -31.46 -4.03
C ALA A 341 13.03 -30.36 -5.07
N ALA A 342 13.97 -29.43 -5.22
CA ALA A 342 13.91 -28.37 -6.22
C ALA A 342 13.92 -28.92 -7.66
N GLU A 343 14.73 -29.92 -7.98
CA GLU A 343 14.79 -30.57 -9.28
C GLU A 343 13.47 -31.30 -9.62
N MET A 344 12.76 -31.81 -8.62
CA MET A 344 11.42 -32.39 -8.74
C MET A 344 10.32 -31.36 -8.95
N GLY A 345 10.63 -30.06 -8.89
CA GLY A 345 9.69 -28.96 -8.98
C GLY A 345 8.87 -28.73 -7.71
N CYS A 346 9.37 -29.20 -6.56
CA CYS A 346 8.85 -28.84 -5.26
C CYS A 346 9.25 -27.39 -4.93
N GLU A 347 8.43 -26.72 -4.15
CA GLU A 347 8.69 -25.38 -3.65
C GLU A 347 9.42 -25.49 -2.31
N ILE A 348 10.38 -24.59 -2.08
CA ILE A 348 11.14 -24.53 -0.83
C ILE A 348 11.06 -23.11 -0.28
N GLY A 349 10.31 -22.94 0.80
CA GLY A 349 10.20 -21.72 1.60
C GLY A 349 10.91 -21.88 2.93
N THR A 350 11.00 -20.79 3.71
CA THR A 350 11.66 -20.83 5.01
C THR A 350 10.69 -21.09 6.16
N HIS A 351 11.16 -21.87 7.16
CA HIS A 351 10.55 -22.03 8.48
C HIS A 351 11.42 -21.37 9.55
N THR A 352 12.00 -20.20 9.22
CA THR A 352 13.00 -19.45 9.96
C THR A 352 14.39 -20.13 10.01
N TRP A 353 15.35 -19.45 10.64
CA TRP A 353 16.71 -19.97 10.73
C TRP A 353 16.84 -21.08 11.79
N ASP A 354 16.29 -20.87 13.00
CA ASP A 354 16.46 -21.78 14.15
C ASP A 354 15.15 -22.36 14.69
N HIS A 355 14.06 -22.35 13.90
CA HIS A 355 12.72 -22.74 14.33
C HIS A 355 12.20 -21.85 15.47
N ALA A 356 12.00 -20.57 15.20
CA ALA A 356 11.68 -19.51 16.17
C ALA A 356 10.26 -19.63 16.77
N GLU A 357 9.99 -20.74 17.47
CA GLU A 357 8.70 -21.05 18.12
C GLU A 357 8.70 -20.71 19.62
N GLY A 358 9.85 -20.86 20.29
CA GLY A 358 10.01 -20.60 21.73
C GLY A 358 9.68 -21.78 22.64
N SER A 359 9.45 -22.97 22.10
CA SER A 359 9.10 -24.19 22.88
C SER A 359 10.26 -25.16 23.10
N GLY A 360 11.50 -24.77 22.77
CA GLY A 360 12.67 -25.61 22.95
C GLY A 360 13.80 -25.34 21.97
N GLN A 361 13.51 -24.67 20.89
CA GLN A 361 14.45 -24.13 19.93
C GLN A 361 14.09 -22.67 19.70
N GLY A 362 15.09 -21.80 19.63
CA GLY A 362 14.92 -20.39 19.39
C GLY A 362 13.97 -19.63 20.32
N VAL A 363 13.85 -18.35 20.12
CA VAL A 363 12.85 -17.48 20.75
C VAL A 363 11.70 -17.30 19.76
N SER A 364 10.46 -17.34 20.20
CA SER A 364 9.31 -17.14 19.32
C SER A 364 9.41 -15.80 18.57
N LEU A 365 9.14 -15.80 17.27
CA LEU A 365 9.16 -14.61 16.40
C LEU A 365 8.38 -13.44 16.98
N ILE A 366 7.23 -13.67 17.59
CA ILE A 366 6.40 -12.59 18.18
C ILE A 366 7.09 -11.88 19.37
N LYS A 367 8.17 -12.45 19.92
CA LYS A 367 8.93 -11.89 21.05
C LYS A 367 10.27 -11.30 20.64
N MET A 368 10.67 -11.45 19.41
CA MET A 368 11.90 -10.93 18.85
C MET A 368 11.77 -9.44 18.52
N SER A 369 12.91 -8.75 18.46
CA SER A 369 12.98 -7.42 17.86
C SER A 369 12.80 -7.49 16.35
N THR A 370 12.48 -6.35 15.73
CA THR A 370 12.36 -6.21 14.26
C THR A 370 13.57 -6.78 13.52
N GLN A 371 14.80 -6.49 14.00
CA GLN A 371 16.00 -6.97 13.34
C GLN A 371 16.17 -8.49 13.47
N GLU A 372 15.90 -9.06 14.64
CA GLU A 372 15.98 -10.50 14.85
C GLU A 372 14.98 -11.25 13.97
N ARG A 373 13.73 -10.78 13.84
CA ARG A 373 12.72 -11.35 12.94
C ARG A 373 13.19 -11.36 11.49
N LYS A 374 13.72 -10.23 11.02
CA LYS A 374 14.27 -10.11 9.67
C LYS A 374 15.45 -11.05 9.45
N ASP A 375 16.34 -11.14 10.43
CA ASP A 375 17.50 -12.03 10.37
C ASP A 375 17.09 -13.50 10.30
N GLU A 376 16.10 -13.92 11.08
CA GLU A 376 15.58 -15.29 11.08
C GLU A 376 15.07 -15.70 9.69
N VAL A 377 14.27 -14.85 9.07
CA VAL A 377 13.70 -15.13 7.75
C VAL A 377 14.79 -15.02 6.66
N THR A 378 15.58 -13.95 6.68
CA THR A 378 16.59 -13.70 5.63
C THR A 378 17.68 -14.77 5.62
N LYS A 379 18.16 -15.19 6.81
CA LYS A 379 19.16 -16.28 6.92
C LYS A 379 18.59 -17.61 6.42
N GLY A 380 17.32 -17.90 6.73
CA GLY A 380 16.66 -19.10 6.23
C GLY A 380 16.55 -19.11 4.70
N LEU A 381 16.08 -18.02 4.10
CA LEU A 381 15.99 -17.86 2.65
C LEU A 381 17.36 -17.95 1.97
N GLN A 382 18.39 -17.34 2.55
CA GLN A 382 19.75 -17.41 2.01
C GLN A 382 20.31 -18.83 2.05
N ALA A 383 20.12 -19.54 3.15
CA ALA A 383 20.60 -20.92 3.28
C ALA A 383 19.96 -21.88 2.27
N ILE A 384 18.66 -21.71 1.99
CA ILE A 384 17.95 -22.45 0.95
C ILE A 384 18.54 -22.14 -0.44
N THR A 385 18.76 -20.85 -0.72
CA THR A 385 19.36 -20.42 -1.99
C THR A 385 20.75 -20.98 -2.19
N ASP A 386 21.58 -20.96 -1.15
CA ASP A 386 22.95 -21.49 -1.19
C ASP A 386 22.96 -23.01 -1.41
N ALA A 387 22.04 -23.74 -0.75
CA ALA A 387 21.96 -25.20 -0.86
C ALA A 387 21.44 -25.67 -2.23
N THR A 388 20.42 -24.99 -2.76
CA THR A 388 19.76 -25.41 -4.01
C THR A 388 20.39 -24.83 -5.26
N GLY A 389 21.08 -23.70 -5.14
CA GLY A 389 21.54 -22.87 -6.27
C GLY A 389 20.38 -22.14 -6.99
N GLN A 390 19.19 -22.17 -6.44
CA GLN A 390 17.99 -21.48 -6.93
C GLN A 390 17.51 -20.50 -5.87
N GLN A 391 16.83 -19.42 -6.30
CA GLN A 391 16.24 -18.49 -5.36
C GLN A 391 15.16 -19.20 -4.53
N ALA A 392 15.22 -19.08 -3.20
CA ALA A 392 14.19 -19.56 -2.30
C ALA A 392 12.84 -18.90 -2.62
N SER A 393 11.74 -19.63 -2.40
CA SER A 393 10.41 -19.03 -2.45
C SER A 393 10.27 -17.96 -1.38
N THR A 394 9.59 -16.87 -1.71
CA THR A 394 9.32 -15.77 -0.79
C THR A 394 8.10 -16.03 0.10
N ILE A 395 7.42 -17.16 -0.03
CA ILE A 395 6.45 -17.58 0.97
C ILE A 395 7.20 -18.20 2.17
N PHE A 396 6.66 -18.02 3.36
CA PHE A 396 7.22 -18.59 4.56
C PHE A 396 6.12 -19.15 5.47
N ARG A 397 6.49 -19.93 6.46
CA ARG A 397 5.58 -20.38 7.52
C ARG A 397 6.17 -20.03 8.88
N CYS A 398 5.36 -19.39 9.73
CA CYS A 398 5.75 -19.13 11.11
C CYS A 398 5.82 -20.42 11.92
N PRO A 399 6.94 -20.72 12.61
CA PRO A 399 7.00 -21.82 13.54
C PRO A 399 5.89 -21.77 14.60
N GLY A 400 5.20 -22.91 14.79
CA GLY A 400 4.08 -23.03 15.71
C GLY A 400 2.85 -22.18 15.33
N GLY A 401 2.79 -21.60 14.13
CA GLY A 401 1.72 -20.71 13.70
C GLY A 401 1.71 -19.35 14.42
N ASN A 402 2.84 -18.94 14.99
CA ASN A 402 2.97 -17.71 15.79
C ASN A 402 3.11 -16.46 14.90
N PHE A 403 2.06 -16.13 14.16
CA PHE A 403 2.02 -14.98 13.26
C PHE A 403 1.05 -13.91 13.79
N ASP A 404 1.53 -12.69 13.98
CA ASP A 404 0.76 -11.53 14.43
C ASP A 404 1.09 -10.27 13.62
N THR A 405 0.41 -9.16 13.93
CA THR A 405 0.62 -7.88 13.26
C THR A 405 2.07 -7.40 13.36
N SER A 406 2.78 -7.70 14.46
CA SER A 406 4.18 -7.26 14.62
C SER A 406 5.12 -8.01 13.67
N VAL A 407 4.93 -9.33 13.53
CA VAL A 407 5.67 -10.15 12.57
C VAL A 407 5.33 -9.72 11.14
N ALA A 408 4.04 -9.51 10.87
CA ALA A 408 3.57 -9.05 9.55
C ALA A 408 4.19 -7.71 9.14
N THR A 409 4.24 -6.75 10.07
CA THR A 409 4.85 -5.43 9.82
C THR A 409 6.33 -5.52 9.53
N ASP A 410 7.06 -6.31 10.32
CA ASP A 410 8.52 -6.38 10.20
C ASP A 410 8.98 -7.15 8.95
N LEU A 411 8.17 -8.07 8.45
CA LEU A 411 8.48 -8.88 7.27
C LEU A 411 7.93 -8.31 5.96
N ASP A 412 7.24 -7.16 6.01
CA ASP A 412 6.78 -6.47 4.81
C ASP A 412 7.95 -6.20 3.83
N GLY A 413 7.75 -6.53 2.55
CA GLY A 413 8.77 -6.44 1.52
C GLY A 413 9.83 -7.53 1.52
N LEU A 414 9.86 -8.42 2.55
CA LEU A 414 10.76 -9.60 2.58
C LEU A 414 10.07 -10.87 2.09
N VAL A 415 8.78 -11.00 2.36
CA VAL A 415 7.97 -12.16 2.02
C VAL A 415 6.72 -11.74 1.25
N THR A 416 6.16 -12.67 0.49
CA THR A 416 4.92 -12.44 -0.28
C THR A 416 3.70 -13.00 0.43
N ALA A 417 3.85 -14.06 1.20
CA ALA A 417 2.79 -14.63 2.02
C ALA A 417 3.34 -15.40 3.22
N GLU A 418 2.57 -15.40 4.31
CA GLU A 418 2.68 -16.38 5.38
C GLU A 418 1.63 -17.46 5.15
N ILE A 419 2.01 -18.73 5.38
CA ILE A 419 1.18 -19.88 5.02
C ILE A 419 0.82 -20.71 6.25
N GLY A 420 -0.45 -20.65 6.62
CA GLY A 420 -1.06 -21.58 7.57
C GLY A 420 -1.51 -22.89 6.90
N TRP A 421 -2.57 -23.51 7.42
CA TRP A 421 -3.08 -24.79 6.92
C TRP A 421 -4.60 -24.91 7.12
N ASN A 422 -5.22 -25.77 6.29
CA ASN A 422 -6.63 -26.15 6.42
C ASN A 422 -6.79 -27.49 7.15
N VAL A 423 -5.79 -28.39 6.99
CA VAL A 423 -5.79 -29.71 7.58
C VAL A 423 -4.50 -29.89 8.38
N ASP A 424 -4.63 -30.06 9.69
CA ASP A 424 -3.53 -30.42 10.59
C ASP A 424 -3.53 -31.94 10.77
N THR A 425 -2.52 -32.62 10.29
CA THR A 425 -2.36 -34.07 10.50
C THR A 425 -1.98 -34.44 11.92
N THR A 426 -1.50 -33.45 12.71
CA THR A 426 -0.90 -33.63 14.04
C THR A 426 0.10 -34.80 14.10
N ASP A 427 0.82 -35.04 13.02
CA ASP A 427 1.81 -36.08 12.85
C ASP A 427 2.96 -35.97 13.86
N TRP A 428 3.29 -34.74 14.27
CA TRP A 428 4.27 -34.44 15.30
C TRP A 428 3.93 -35.12 16.67
N LYS A 429 2.63 -35.41 16.93
CA LYS A 429 2.18 -36.20 18.11
C LYS A 429 2.33 -37.71 17.92
N ARG A 430 2.69 -38.16 16.74
CA ARG A 430 2.82 -39.56 16.39
C ARG A 430 1.58 -40.40 16.70
N PRO A 431 0.40 -40.01 16.17
CA PRO A 431 -0.89 -40.66 16.49
C PRO A 431 -1.07 -42.04 15.80
N GLY A 432 -0.13 -42.47 14.99
CA GLY A 432 -0.19 -43.64 14.14
C GLY A 432 -0.38 -43.33 12.67
N ALA A 433 0.24 -44.12 11.79
CA ALA A 433 0.20 -43.91 10.34
C ALA A 433 -1.22 -43.87 9.76
N ASP A 434 -2.12 -44.76 10.25
CA ASP A 434 -3.51 -44.80 9.78
C ASP A 434 -4.28 -43.54 10.10
N VAL A 435 -4.05 -42.94 11.28
CA VAL A 435 -4.68 -41.67 11.69
C VAL A 435 -4.18 -40.52 10.82
N ILE A 436 -2.86 -40.49 10.54
CA ILE A 436 -2.28 -39.48 9.66
C ILE A 436 -2.86 -39.63 8.25
N ALA A 437 -2.91 -40.86 7.72
CA ALA A 437 -3.46 -41.15 6.40
C ALA A 437 -4.94 -40.70 6.29
N GLN A 438 -5.75 -40.98 7.32
CA GLN A 438 -7.15 -40.53 7.36
C GLN A 438 -7.27 -39.00 7.32
N ARG A 439 -6.42 -38.27 8.06
CA ARG A 439 -6.43 -36.81 8.08
C ARG A 439 -6.00 -36.25 6.73
N ILE A 440 -4.94 -36.79 6.10
CA ILE A 440 -4.55 -36.40 4.74
C ILE A 440 -5.73 -36.59 3.76
N GLN A 441 -6.42 -37.76 3.84
CA GLN A 441 -7.55 -38.09 2.96
C GLN A 441 -8.83 -37.25 3.26
N SER A 442 -8.89 -36.57 4.39
CA SER A 442 -10.01 -35.65 4.71
C SER A 442 -9.91 -34.30 4.02
N ALA A 443 -8.78 -34.01 3.37
CA ALA A 443 -8.57 -32.74 2.68
C ALA A 443 -9.51 -32.61 1.47
N GLY A 444 -10.10 -31.43 1.34
CA GLY A 444 -10.92 -31.02 0.20
C GLY A 444 -10.13 -30.26 -0.87
N PRO A 445 -10.79 -29.91 -1.97
CA PRO A 445 -10.21 -29.09 -3.03
C PRO A 445 -9.70 -27.75 -2.51
N GLY A 446 -8.47 -27.37 -2.89
CA GLY A 446 -7.85 -26.11 -2.48
C GLY A 446 -7.23 -26.13 -1.08
N ASN A 447 -7.28 -27.26 -0.35
CA ASN A 447 -6.73 -27.34 0.98
C ASN A 447 -5.20 -27.42 1.01
N ILE A 448 -4.61 -26.81 2.03
CA ILE A 448 -3.21 -26.89 2.41
C ILE A 448 -3.11 -27.82 3.63
N ILE A 449 -2.27 -28.86 3.53
CA ILE A 449 -2.11 -29.88 4.57
C ILE A 449 -0.79 -29.68 5.30
N LEU A 450 -0.84 -29.54 6.63
CA LEU A 450 0.33 -29.51 7.50
C LEU A 450 0.81 -30.93 7.83
N MET A 451 2.05 -31.18 7.52
CA MET A 451 2.86 -32.35 7.89
C MET A 451 4.27 -31.88 8.25
N HIS A 452 5.10 -32.81 8.70
CA HIS A 452 6.50 -32.51 9.02
C HIS A 452 7.40 -33.56 8.40
N ASP A 453 8.56 -33.15 7.84
CA ASP A 453 9.62 -34.00 7.37
C ASP A 453 10.83 -33.99 8.32
N GLY A 454 10.84 -33.11 9.33
CA GLY A 454 11.88 -32.94 10.33
C GLY A 454 11.38 -32.79 11.76
N GLY A 455 12.28 -32.35 12.66
CA GLY A 455 11.97 -32.12 14.07
C GLY A 455 11.77 -33.40 14.88
N GLY A 456 12.29 -34.55 14.43
CA GLY A 456 12.24 -35.84 15.12
C GLY A 456 11.82 -37.02 14.22
N ASP A 457 11.40 -38.13 14.84
CA ASP A 457 10.98 -39.33 14.07
C ASP A 457 9.64 -39.10 13.37
N ARG A 458 9.67 -39.06 12.04
CA ARG A 458 8.51 -38.88 11.13
C ARG A 458 8.16 -40.15 10.35
N SER A 459 8.64 -41.34 10.79
CA SER A 459 8.33 -42.62 10.15
C SER A 459 6.82 -42.87 9.98
N GLN A 460 5.98 -42.37 10.92
CA GLN A 460 4.55 -42.47 10.80
C GLN A 460 3.96 -41.51 9.77
N THR A 461 4.57 -40.34 9.56
CA THR A 461 4.20 -39.40 8.49
C THR A 461 4.48 -40.04 7.13
N VAL A 462 5.69 -40.59 6.94
CA VAL A 462 6.08 -41.34 5.73
C VAL A 462 5.09 -42.48 5.44
N ALA A 463 4.81 -43.33 6.44
CA ALA A 463 3.87 -44.44 6.29
C ALA A 463 2.42 -43.97 6.00
N GLY A 464 1.97 -42.88 6.65
CA GLY A 464 0.67 -42.30 6.41
C GLY A 464 0.53 -41.71 5.02
N LEU A 465 1.56 -40.99 4.57
CA LEU A 465 1.62 -40.39 3.21
C LEU A 465 1.57 -41.50 2.14
N LYS A 466 2.35 -42.56 2.31
CA LYS A 466 2.35 -43.70 1.39
C LYS A 466 0.98 -44.37 1.26
N GLN A 467 0.17 -44.37 2.31
CA GLN A 467 -1.20 -44.89 2.29
C GLN A 467 -2.20 -43.94 1.67
N ALA A 468 -2.00 -42.63 1.86
CA ALA A 468 -2.99 -41.62 1.51
C ALA A 468 -2.92 -41.16 0.04
N LEU A 469 -1.72 -40.90 -0.49
CA LEU A 469 -1.54 -40.30 -1.80
C LEU A 469 -2.15 -41.11 -2.93
N PRO A 470 -1.90 -42.45 -3.03
CA PRO A 470 -2.52 -43.26 -4.10
C PRO A 470 -4.05 -43.20 -4.09
N LYS A 471 -4.67 -43.19 -2.89
CA LYS A 471 -6.13 -43.12 -2.77
C LYS A 471 -6.69 -41.76 -3.20
N LEU A 472 -6.01 -40.66 -2.86
CA LEU A 472 -6.41 -39.34 -3.33
C LEU A 472 -6.25 -39.21 -4.85
N ARG A 473 -5.20 -39.80 -5.42
CA ARG A 473 -5.04 -39.86 -6.89
C ARG A 473 -6.16 -40.65 -7.58
N GLU A 474 -6.51 -41.82 -7.03
CA GLU A 474 -7.66 -42.59 -7.51
C GLU A 474 -8.97 -41.79 -7.49
N GLN A 475 -9.11 -40.88 -6.53
CA GLN A 475 -10.21 -39.94 -6.44
C GLN A 475 -10.10 -38.76 -7.43
N GLY A 476 -8.97 -38.65 -8.16
CA GLY A 476 -8.73 -37.62 -9.16
C GLY A 476 -8.07 -36.36 -8.62
N TYR A 477 -7.49 -36.38 -7.41
CA TYR A 477 -6.72 -35.26 -6.91
C TYR A 477 -5.33 -35.17 -7.54
N SER A 478 -4.87 -33.94 -7.76
CA SER A 478 -3.47 -33.61 -8.08
C SER A 478 -2.86 -32.79 -6.95
N PHE A 479 -1.54 -32.87 -6.86
CA PHE A 479 -0.77 -32.24 -5.79
C PHE A 479 0.18 -31.21 -6.40
N ILE A 480 0.01 -29.97 -5.99
CA ILE A 480 0.73 -28.79 -6.50
C ILE A 480 1.39 -28.05 -5.33
N THR A 481 2.32 -27.17 -5.62
CA THR A 481 2.94 -26.33 -4.58
C THR A 481 1.96 -25.27 -4.09
N VAL A 482 2.25 -24.66 -2.95
CA VAL A 482 1.44 -23.56 -2.42
C VAL A 482 1.49 -22.35 -3.36
N GLN A 483 2.65 -22.04 -3.92
CA GLN A 483 2.79 -20.95 -4.89
C GLN A 483 1.93 -21.21 -6.15
N GLU A 484 2.00 -22.43 -6.72
CA GLU A 484 1.15 -22.82 -7.85
C GLU A 484 -0.35 -22.73 -7.50
N LEU A 485 -0.71 -23.07 -6.25
CA LEU A 485 -2.09 -22.99 -5.77
C LEU A 485 -2.59 -21.55 -5.71
N ILE A 486 -1.79 -20.65 -5.13
CA ILE A 486 -2.12 -19.21 -5.01
C ILE A 486 -2.17 -18.54 -6.39
N GLU A 487 -1.22 -18.83 -7.27
CA GLU A 487 -1.16 -18.26 -8.62
C GLU A 487 -2.33 -18.72 -9.50
N LYS A 488 -2.69 -19.99 -9.42
CA LYS A 488 -3.77 -20.55 -10.21
C LYS A 488 -5.15 -20.10 -9.73
N TYR A 489 -5.30 -19.89 -8.42
CA TYR A 489 -6.56 -19.52 -7.77
C TYR A 489 -6.36 -18.29 -6.87
N PRO A 490 -6.09 -17.11 -7.46
CA PRO A 490 -5.80 -15.91 -6.70
C PRO A 490 -7.01 -15.45 -5.87
N TYR A 491 -6.72 -14.74 -4.80
CA TYR A 491 -7.75 -14.08 -3.98
C TYR A 491 -8.67 -13.21 -4.83
N GLN A 492 -9.96 -13.33 -4.59
CA GLN A 492 -10.98 -12.47 -5.21
C GLN A 492 -11.70 -11.67 -4.11
N GLU A 493 -11.78 -10.35 -4.30
CA GLU A 493 -12.48 -9.49 -3.35
C GLU A 493 -13.96 -9.90 -3.24
N GLY A 494 -14.44 -10.03 -1.98
CA GLY A 494 -15.80 -10.51 -1.71
C GLY A 494 -15.96 -12.04 -1.68
N GLN A 495 -14.88 -12.80 -1.83
CA GLN A 495 -14.89 -14.25 -1.63
C GLN A 495 -15.28 -14.55 -0.18
N SER A 496 -16.40 -15.27 0.01
CA SER A 496 -16.77 -15.79 1.34
C SER A 496 -15.83 -16.95 1.69
N ASN A 497 -15.22 -16.86 2.86
CA ASN A 497 -14.37 -17.93 3.42
C ASN A 497 -15.21 -19.12 3.88
#